data_83ed2949f63716da763cf4caf1d64093
#
_entry.id   83ed2949f63716da763cf4caf1d64093
#
_cell.length_a   1.000
_cell.length_b   1.000
_cell.length_c   1.000
_cell.angle_alpha   90.00
_cell.angle_beta   90.00
_cell.angle_gamma   90.00
#
_symmetry.space_group_name_H-M   'P 1'
#
loop_
_entity.id
_entity.type
_entity.pdbx_description
1 polymer ?
#
loop_
_entity_poly.entity_id
_entity_poly.type
_entity_poly.pdbx_seq_one_letter_code
_entity_poly.pdbx_strand_id
1 'polypeptide(L)'
;LPNFPAFRGGVALGPFLKEKFGIPVFINNDGNLFAYGEALAGILPSVNEELEAAGNPKRYRNLLGITLGTGFGAGVVIDNCLLTGDNGCGGDVWIMRNKKYTDLIAEESVSIRAVRRVYGELSGETIENLMPKDIYDIAEGTRTGNREAALKSFDELGEIAGAAIVSALHIVDGMVVIGGG
;
A
#
# COMPACT_ATOMS: atom_id res chain seq x y z
N LEU A 1 18.63 3.00 0.18
CA LEU A 1 17.57 4.03 0.06
C LEU A 1 17.76 4.79 -1.25
N PRO A 2 17.21 4.30 -2.39
CA PRO A 2 17.45 4.90 -3.71
C PRO A 2 16.96 6.36 -3.78
N ASN A 3 15.88 6.67 -3.07
CA ASN A 3 15.27 8.01 -3.07
C ASN A 3 15.95 9.00 -2.10
N PHE A 4 16.95 8.57 -1.35
CA PHE A 4 17.66 9.39 -0.37
C PHE A 4 19.18 9.28 -0.55
N PRO A 5 19.76 9.98 -1.56
CA PRO A 5 21.19 9.89 -1.87
C PRO A 5 22.11 10.23 -0.69
N ALA A 6 21.68 11.13 0.20
CA ALA A 6 22.44 11.51 1.40
C ALA A 6 22.65 10.35 2.40
N PHE A 7 21.85 9.28 2.29
CA PHE A 7 21.96 8.11 3.16
C PHE A 7 22.60 6.89 2.46
N ARG A 8 23.32 7.12 1.37
CA ARG A 8 24.16 6.09 0.74
C ARG A 8 25.20 5.64 1.73
N GLY A 9 25.25 4.36 2.02
CA GLY A 9 26.15 3.79 3.07
C GLY A 9 25.45 3.46 4.38
N GLY A 10 24.16 3.78 4.47
CA GLY A 10 23.34 3.49 5.65
C GLY A 10 23.43 4.57 6.74
N VAL A 11 22.51 4.48 7.68
CA VAL A 11 22.43 5.33 8.88
C VAL A 11 22.11 4.45 10.07
N ALA A 12 22.87 4.58 11.14
CA ALA A 12 22.60 3.88 12.39
C ALA A 12 21.42 4.54 13.16
N LEU A 13 20.25 4.62 12.50
CA LEU A 13 19.09 5.36 13.01
C LEU A 13 18.57 4.78 14.33
N GLY A 14 18.48 3.47 14.44
CA GLY A 14 18.01 2.80 15.66
C GLY A 14 18.87 3.11 16.89
N PRO A 15 20.19 2.88 16.83
CA PRO A 15 21.12 3.26 17.91
C PRO A 15 21.04 4.75 18.26
N PHE A 16 21.02 5.63 17.25
CA PHE A 16 20.91 7.08 17.48
C PHE A 16 19.63 7.48 18.22
N LEU A 17 18.47 6.95 17.80
CA LEU A 17 17.19 7.25 18.43
C LEU A 17 17.11 6.67 19.85
N LYS A 18 17.64 5.45 20.05
CA LYS A 18 17.71 4.83 21.38
C LYS A 18 18.56 5.65 22.36
N GLU A 19 19.71 6.12 21.92
CA GLU A 19 20.59 6.98 22.72
C GLU A 19 19.89 8.34 23.03
N LYS A 20 19.28 8.95 22.01
CA LYS A 20 18.65 10.27 22.14
C LYS A 20 17.42 10.28 23.05
N PHE A 21 16.59 9.25 23.01
CA PHE A 21 15.30 9.22 23.70
C PHE A 21 15.26 8.28 24.91
N GLY A 22 16.26 7.42 25.10
CA GLY A 22 16.33 6.50 26.22
C GLY A 22 15.24 5.41 26.24
N ILE A 23 14.62 5.13 25.09
CA ILE A 23 13.55 4.13 24.94
C ILE A 23 13.97 3.04 23.94
N PRO A 24 13.38 1.83 23.99
CA PRO A 24 13.57 0.81 22.96
C PRO A 24 13.11 1.36 21.59
N VAL A 25 13.92 1.10 20.55
CA VAL A 25 13.62 1.52 19.17
C VAL A 25 13.65 0.31 18.28
N PHE A 26 12.54 0.10 17.57
CA PHE A 26 12.37 -0.95 16.58
C PHE A 26 12.10 -0.29 15.23
N ILE A 27 12.85 -0.71 14.21
CA ILE A 27 12.71 -0.16 12.84
C ILE A 27 12.23 -1.29 11.95
N ASN A 28 11.20 -1.00 11.16
CA ASN A 28 10.66 -1.92 10.17
C ASN A 28 10.21 -1.14 8.92
N ASN A 29 9.82 -1.85 7.88
CA ASN A 29 9.18 -1.28 6.70
C ASN A 29 7.84 -0.62 7.09
N ASP A 30 7.49 0.49 6.45
CA ASP A 30 6.27 1.26 6.76
C ASP A 30 4.98 0.49 6.45
N GLY A 31 4.94 -0.29 5.36
CA GLY A 31 3.82 -1.19 5.05
C GLY A 31 3.64 -2.28 6.11
N ASN A 32 4.74 -2.85 6.60
CA ASN A 32 4.73 -3.80 7.71
C ASN A 32 4.17 -3.17 8.99
N LEU A 33 4.61 -1.95 9.33
CA LEU A 33 4.14 -1.25 10.53
C LEU A 33 2.67 -0.86 10.42
N PHE A 34 2.23 -0.43 9.23
CA PHE A 34 0.82 -0.17 8.95
C PHE A 34 -0.03 -1.43 9.19
N ALA A 35 0.29 -2.54 8.51
CA ALA A 35 -0.44 -3.79 8.66
C ALA A 35 -0.47 -4.29 10.11
N TYR A 36 0.65 -4.19 10.81
CA TYR A 36 0.75 -4.64 12.19
C TYR A 36 -0.04 -3.75 13.15
N GLY A 37 -0.04 -2.44 12.94
CA GLY A 37 -0.87 -1.49 13.69
C GLY A 37 -2.36 -1.78 13.53
N GLU A 38 -2.81 -1.98 12.29
CA GLU A 38 -4.21 -2.31 11.96
C GLU A 38 -4.65 -3.67 12.54
N ALA A 39 -3.72 -4.62 12.63
CA ALA A 39 -4.00 -5.93 13.20
C ALA A 39 -4.08 -5.91 14.73
N LEU A 40 -3.27 -5.09 15.42
CA LEU A 40 -3.21 -5.08 16.88
C LEU A 40 -4.19 -4.11 17.53
N ALA A 41 -4.39 -2.94 16.93
CA ALA A 41 -5.11 -1.83 17.56
C ALA A 41 -5.98 -1.02 16.58
N GLY A 42 -6.10 -1.45 15.34
CA GLY A 42 -6.87 -0.78 14.30
C GLY A 42 -8.12 -1.54 13.91
N ILE A 43 -8.30 -1.75 12.61
CA ILE A 43 -9.55 -2.28 12.04
C ILE A 43 -9.83 -3.74 12.40
N LEU A 44 -8.79 -4.58 12.56
CA LEU A 44 -9.01 -6.02 12.82
C LEU A 44 -9.71 -6.28 14.17
N PRO A 45 -9.26 -5.75 15.30
CA PRO A 45 -10.01 -5.88 16.56
C PRO A 45 -11.40 -5.24 16.49
N SER A 46 -11.55 -4.08 15.85
CA SER A 46 -12.85 -3.40 15.71
C SER A 46 -13.88 -4.27 14.97
N VAL A 47 -13.49 -4.88 13.84
CA VAL A 47 -14.37 -5.79 13.09
C VAL A 47 -14.71 -7.05 13.92
N ASN A 48 -13.76 -7.59 14.68
CA ASN A 48 -14.02 -8.73 15.53
C ASN A 48 -15.01 -8.39 16.68
N GLU A 49 -14.93 -7.19 17.25
CA GLU A 49 -15.89 -6.69 18.25
C GLU A 49 -17.28 -6.52 17.65
N GLU A 50 -17.40 -5.98 16.43
CA GLU A 50 -18.67 -5.87 15.72
C GLU A 50 -19.30 -7.25 15.43
N LEU A 51 -18.47 -8.21 14.97
CA LEU A 51 -18.91 -9.59 14.74
C LEU A 51 -19.42 -10.24 16.02
N GLU A 52 -18.73 -10.01 17.15
CA GLU A 52 -19.14 -10.51 18.45
C GLU A 52 -20.48 -9.91 18.90
N ALA A 53 -20.60 -8.59 18.80
CA ALA A 53 -21.83 -7.88 19.14
C ALA A 53 -23.03 -8.34 18.29
N ALA A 54 -22.77 -8.73 17.04
CA ALA A 54 -23.77 -9.29 16.13
C ALA A 54 -24.06 -10.80 16.37
N GLY A 55 -23.41 -11.44 17.35
CA GLY A 55 -23.54 -12.87 17.61
C GLY A 55 -22.91 -13.77 16.54
N ASN A 56 -22.02 -13.22 15.70
CA ASN A 56 -21.34 -13.99 14.67
C ASN A 56 -20.11 -14.71 15.26
N PRO A 57 -19.95 -16.04 15.08
CA PRO A 57 -18.83 -16.79 15.63
C PRO A 57 -17.51 -16.55 14.91
N LYS A 58 -17.52 -15.92 13.72
CA LYS A 58 -16.30 -15.68 12.94
C LYS A 58 -15.37 -14.70 13.66
N ARG A 59 -14.08 -14.99 13.62
CA ARG A 59 -13.02 -14.09 14.09
C ARG A 59 -11.88 -14.09 13.07
N TYR A 60 -11.43 -12.89 12.71
CA TYR A 60 -10.25 -12.71 11.88
C TYR A 60 -8.99 -12.65 12.75
N ARG A 61 -7.91 -13.27 12.28
CA ARG A 61 -6.58 -13.25 12.91
C ARG A 61 -5.48 -12.90 11.91
N ASN A 62 -5.81 -13.04 10.61
CA ASN A 62 -4.91 -12.75 9.52
C ASN A 62 -5.32 -11.44 8.85
N LEU A 63 -4.33 -10.64 8.48
CA LEU A 63 -4.56 -9.37 7.81
C LEU A 63 -3.51 -9.14 6.75
N LEU A 64 -3.94 -8.71 5.57
CA LEU A 64 -3.13 -8.13 4.51
C LEU A 64 -3.34 -6.61 4.54
N GLY A 65 -2.35 -5.86 5.02
CA GLY A 65 -2.35 -4.40 4.96
C GLY A 65 -1.70 -3.92 3.67
N ILE A 66 -2.40 -3.08 2.92
CA ILE A 66 -1.93 -2.51 1.65
C ILE A 66 -1.73 -1.01 1.84
N THR A 67 -0.59 -0.48 1.38
CA THR A 67 -0.33 0.95 1.34
C THR A 67 -0.20 1.42 -0.10
N LEU A 68 -1.05 2.38 -0.48
CA LEU A 68 -1.04 3.03 -1.79
C LEU A 68 -0.48 4.44 -1.65
N GLY A 69 0.63 4.72 -2.31
CA GLY A 69 1.29 6.02 -2.20
C GLY A 69 2.36 6.20 -3.27
N THR A 70 3.56 6.62 -2.87
CA THR A 70 4.74 6.70 -3.77
C THR A 70 5.01 5.37 -4.46
N GLY A 71 4.74 4.26 -3.75
CA GLY A 71 4.84 2.90 -4.24
C GLY A 71 3.62 2.06 -3.85
N PHE A 72 3.74 0.76 -4.05
CA PHE A 72 2.76 -0.27 -3.73
C PHE A 72 3.29 -1.14 -2.59
N GLY A 73 3.06 -0.71 -1.35
CA GLY A 73 3.53 -1.44 -0.17
C GLY A 73 2.49 -2.40 0.39
N ALA A 74 2.97 -3.38 1.16
CA ALA A 74 2.11 -4.20 1.99
C ALA A 74 2.83 -4.72 3.24
N GLY A 75 2.03 -5.23 4.17
CA GLY A 75 2.47 -6.05 5.28
C GLY A 75 1.48 -7.17 5.52
N VAL A 76 1.96 -8.29 6.02
CA VAL A 76 1.16 -9.48 6.28
C VAL A 76 1.23 -9.82 7.77
N VAL A 77 0.07 -10.04 8.35
CA VAL A 77 -0.06 -10.51 9.75
C VAL A 77 -0.79 -11.85 9.73
N ILE A 78 -0.21 -12.85 10.37
CA ILE A 78 -0.75 -14.21 10.53
C ILE A 78 -0.83 -14.52 12.01
N ASP A 79 -2.01 -14.93 12.49
CA ASP A 79 -2.25 -15.20 13.90
C ASP A 79 -1.75 -14.08 14.84
N ASN A 80 -2.02 -12.82 14.48
CA ASN A 80 -1.58 -11.60 15.16
C ASN A 80 -0.05 -11.41 15.20
N CYS A 81 0.72 -12.15 14.42
CA CYS A 81 2.16 -12.01 14.28
C CYS A 81 2.53 -11.45 12.91
N LEU A 82 3.37 -10.43 12.89
CA LEU A 82 3.88 -9.84 11.64
C LEU A 82 4.76 -10.86 10.90
N LEU A 83 4.43 -11.13 9.65
CA LEU A 83 5.24 -11.97 8.75
C LEU A 83 6.38 -11.15 8.17
N THR A 84 7.58 -11.27 8.73
CA THR A 84 8.77 -10.59 8.19
C THR A 84 9.51 -11.44 7.16
N GLY A 85 9.36 -12.77 7.23
CA GLY A 85 10.13 -13.72 6.42
C GLY A 85 11.60 -13.79 6.83
N ASP A 86 12.32 -14.77 6.32
CA ASP A 86 13.73 -15.01 6.65
C ASP A 86 14.66 -13.93 6.05
N ASN A 87 14.22 -13.28 4.98
CA ASN A 87 15.00 -12.27 4.25
C ASN A 87 14.39 -10.85 4.38
N GLY A 88 13.38 -10.68 5.24
CA GLY A 88 12.71 -9.39 5.42
C GLY A 88 11.79 -8.97 4.25
N CYS A 89 11.43 -9.91 3.36
CA CYS A 89 10.59 -9.65 2.18
C CYS A 89 9.15 -10.17 2.34
N GLY A 90 8.74 -10.48 3.56
CA GLY A 90 7.36 -10.87 3.85
C GLY A 90 6.40 -9.73 3.51
N GLY A 91 5.49 -9.94 2.57
CA GLY A 91 4.53 -8.92 2.16
C GLY A 91 4.97 -8.03 0.99
N ASP A 92 6.09 -8.30 0.32
CA ASP A 92 6.56 -7.53 -0.85
C ASP A 92 5.67 -7.72 -2.09
N VAL A 93 4.44 -7.18 -2.05
CA VAL A 93 3.46 -7.28 -3.16
C VAL A 93 3.86 -6.43 -4.37
N TRP A 94 4.67 -5.40 -4.17
CA TRP A 94 5.10 -4.46 -5.21
C TRP A 94 5.79 -5.14 -6.39
N ILE A 95 6.52 -6.24 -6.12
CA ILE A 95 7.28 -7.01 -7.13
C ILE A 95 6.42 -8.05 -7.87
N MET A 96 5.15 -8.23 -7.49
CA MET A 96 4.26 -9.13 -8.19
C MET A 96 4.16 -8.76 -9.67
N ARG A 97 3.89 -9.77 -10.52
CA ARG A 97 3.73 -9.55 -11.95
C ARG A 97 2.57 -8.59 -12.22
N ASN A 98 2.80 -7.62 -13.08
CA ASN A 98 1.76 -6.75 -13.58
C ASN A 98 0.82 -7.55 -14.50
N LYS A 99 -0.48 -7.52 -14.22
CA LYS A 99 -1.49 -8.27 -14.97
C LYS A 99 -1.61 -7.79 -16.42
N LYS A 100 -1.44 -6.49 -16.65
CA LYS A 100 -1.65 -5.85 -17.96
C LYS A 100 -0.35 -5.77 -18.78
N TYR A 101 0.75 -5.48 -18.12
CA TYR A 101 2.06 -5.30 -18.74
C TYR A 101 3.02 -6.38 -18.22
N THR A 102 3.18 -7.46 -18.99
CA THR A 102 3.86 -8.68 -18.54
C THR A 102 5.36 -8.56 -18.29
N ASP A 103 5.97 -7.49 -18.78
CA ASP A 103 7.36 -7.10 -18.60
C ASP A 103 7.58 -6.11 -17.44
N LEU A 104 6.49 -5.70 -16.78
CA LEU A 104 6.52 -4.80 -15.64
C LEU A 104 6.10 -5.50 -14.33
N ILE A 105 6.49 -4.89 -13.21
CA ILE A 105 6.01 -5.25 -11.87
C ILE A 105 4.71 -4.48 -11.54
N ALA A 106 3.96 -4.94 -10.55
CA ALA A 106 2.69 -4.35 -10.16
C ALA A 106 2.82 -2.87 -9.77
N GLU A 107 3.87 -2.49 -9.06
CA GLU A 107 4.11 -1.10 -8.63
C GLU A 107 4.18 -0.11 -9.79
N GLU A 108 4.62 -0.51 -10.99
CA GLU A 108 4.68 0.38 -12.15
C GLU A 108 3.30 0.85 -12.63
N SER A 109 2.22 0.18 -12.17
CA SER A 109 0.83 0.61 -12.41
C SER A 109 0.07 0.93 -11.13
N VAL A 110 0.66 0.66 -9.94
CA VAL A 110 0.01 0.91 -8.64
C VAL A 110 0.86 1.87 -7.82
N SER A 111 0.90 3.13 -8.25
CA SER A 111 1.67 4.18 -7.57
C SER A 111 1.18 5.57 -8.01
N ILE A 112 1.55 6.60 -7.25
CA ILE A 112 1.32 8.02 -7.60
C ILE A 112 1.79 8.34 -9.03
N ARG A 113 3.00 7.87 -9.39
CA ARG A 113 3.55 8.11 -10.72
C ARG A 113 2.75 7.42 -11.83
N ALA A 114 2.18 6.25 -11.54
CA ALA A 114 1.39 5.50 -12.52
C ALA A 114 0.08 6.20 -12.87
N VAL A 115 -0.68 6.66 -11.87
CA VAL A 115 -1.93 7.43 -12.08
C VAL A 115 -1.66 8.66 -12.95
N ARG A 116 -0.59 9.40 -12.62
CA ARG A 116 -0.19 10.59 -13.39
C ARG A 116 0.21 10.26 -14.82
N ARG A 117 1.02 9.20 -15.01
CA ARG A 117 1.45 8.75 -16.33
C ARG A 117 0.26 8.36 -17.21
N VAL A 118 -0.61 7.50 -16.71
CA VAL A 118 -1.79 7.02 -17.48
C VAL A 118 -2.72 8.18 -17.83
N TYR A 119 -2.97 9.10 -16.88
CA TYR A 119 -3.76 10.30 -17.18
C TYR A 119 -3.12 11.13 -18.30
N GLY A 120 -1.81 11.42 -18.21
CA GLY A 120 -1.11 12.20 -19.23
C GLY A 120 -1.10 11.53 -20.60
N GLU A 121 -0.87 10.22 -20.66
CA GLU A 121 -0.89 9.44 -21.92
C GLU A 121 -2.27 9.48 -22.60
N LEU A 122 -3.34 9.40 -21.81
CA LEU A 122 -4.71 9.35 -22.34
C LEU A 122 -5.31 10.75 -22.63
N SER A 123 -4.96 11.75 -21.84
CA SER A 123 -5.49 13.10 -21.98
C SER A 123 -4.70 13.94 -22.98
N GLY A 124 -3.40 13.65 -23.17
CA GLY A 124 -2.47 14.50 -23.88
C GLY A 124 -2.09 15.78 -23.12
N GLU A 125 -2.51 15.91 -21.85
CA GLU A 125 -2.26 17.09 -21.02
C GLU A 125 -0.89 17.01 -20.32
N THR A 126 -0.33 18.17 -19.97
CA THR A 126 0.89 18.26 -19.16
C THR A 126 0.60 17.89 -17.71
N ILE A 127 1.35 16.92 -17.18
CA ILE A 127 1.14 16.35 -15.84
C ILE A 127 2.12 16.87 -14.78
N GLU A 128 3.02 17.79 -15.12
CA GLU A 128 4.13 18.21 -14.24
C GLU A 128 3.66 18.63 -12.83
N ASN A 129 2.57 19.39 -12.77
CA ASN A 129 2.01 19.92 -11.52
C ASN A 129 0.75 19.20 -11.03
N LEU A 130 0.36 18.07 -11.65
CA LEU A 130 -0.80 17.31 -11.23
C LEU A 130 -0.42 16.22 -10.21
N MET A 131 -1.11 16.22 -9.10
CA MET A 131 -1.06 15.14 -8.11
C MET A 131 -2.26 14.18 -8.32
N PRO A 132 -2.22 12.95 -7.79
CA PRO A 132 -3.37 12.04 -7.90
C PRO A 132 -4.67 12.63 -7.37
N LYS A 133 -4.61 13.49 -6.33
CA LYS A 133 -5.78 14.21 -5.83
C LYS A 133 -6.39 15.13 -6.90
N ASP A 134 -5.58 15.82 -7.67
CA ASP A 134 -6.05 16.68 -8.76
C ASP A 134 -6.74 15.86 -9.86
N ILE A 135 -6.18 14.69 -10.19
CA ILE A 135 -6.74 13.76 -11.18
C ILE A 135 -8.05 13.15 -10.65
N TYR A 136 -8.11 12.84 -9.36
CA TYR A 136 -9.34 12.43 -8.69
C TYR A 136 -10.43 13.51 -8.79
N ASP A 137 -10.09 14.77 -8.52
CA ASP A 137 -11.03 15.89 -8.62
C ASP A 137 -11.54 16.09 -10.06
N ILE A 138 -10.69 15.80 -11.08
CA ILE A 138 -11.12 15.76 -12.48
C ILE A 138 -12.10 14.59 -12.72
N ALA A 139 -11.82 13.42 -12.19
CA ALA A 139 -12.70 12.25 -12.30
C ALA A 139 -14.07 12.51 -11.66
N GLU A 140 -14.10 13.17 -10.49
CA GLU A 140 -15.34 13.56 -9.81
C GLU A 140 -16.06 14.76 -10.47
N GLY A 141 -15.40 15.45 -11.42
CA GLY A 141 -15.97 16.63 -12.11
C GLY A 141 -15.90 17.92 -11.29
N THR A 142 -15.14 17.94 -10.21
CA THR A 142 -14.93 19.14 -9.35
C THR A 142 -13.77 20.00 -9.84
N ARG A 143 -12.96 19.48 -10.77
CA ARG A 143 -11.86 20.18 -11.44
C ARG A 143 -11.96 20.00 -12.95
N THR A 144 -11.56 21.03 -13.71
CA THR A 144 -11.51 20.99 -15.18
C THR A 144 -10.34 20.08 -15.63
N GLY A 145 -10.60 19.26 -16.65
CA GLY A 145 -9.65 18.33 -17.28
C GLY A 145 -10.36 17.22 -18.04
N ASN A 146 -9.60 16.24 -18.53
CA ASN A 146 -10.16 15.11 -19.25
C ASN A 146 -10.70 14.06 -18.28
N ARG A 147 -12.00 14.11 -17.99
CA ARG A 147 -12.65 13.21 -17.03
C ARG A 147 -12.54 11.74 -17.40
N GLU A 148 -12.64 11.40 -18.69
CA GLU A 148 -12.54 10.01 -19.14
C GLU A 148 -11.13 9.45 -18.90
N ALA A 149 -10.11 10.22 -19.21
CA ALA A 149 -8.71 9.86 -18.94
C ALA A 149 -8.45 9.70 -17.43
N ALA A 150 -9.04 10.59 -16.61
CA ALA A 150 -8.93 10.52 -15.16
C ALA A 150 -9.55 9.24 -14.59
N LEU A 151 -10.77 8.89 -14.98
CA LEU A 151 -11.43 7.65 -14.58
C LEU A 151 -10.60 6.42 -14.99
N LYS A 152 -10.14 6.36 -16.24
CA LYS A 152 -9.33 5.24 -16.75
C LYS A 152 -7.99 5.08 -16.01
N SER A 153 -7.40 6.17 -15.52
CA SER A 153 -6.16 6.08 -14.75
C SER A 153 -6.35 5.38 -13.39
N PHE A 154 -7.49 5.61 -12.74
CA PHE A 154 -7.84 4.90 -11.51
C PHE A 154 -8.37 3.48 -11.77
N ASP A 155 -9.07 3.24 -12.88
CA ASP A 155 -9.48 1.90 -13.29
C ASP A 155 -8.27 0.98 -13.50
N GLU A 156 -7.22 1.47 -14.18
CA GLU A 156 -5.98 0.70 -14.37
C GLU A 156 -5.29 0.40 -13.03
N LEU A 157 -5.18 1.38 -12.16
CA LEU A 157 -4.62 1.18 -10.81
C LEU A 157 -5.43 0.12 -10.06
N GLY A 158 -6.76 0.25 -10.05
CA GLY A 158 -7.65 -0.68 -9.35
C GLY A 158 -7.60 -2.11 -9.91
N GLU A 159 -7.53 -2.26 -11.22
CA GLU A 159 -7.43 -3.57 -11.88
C GLU A 159 -6.15 -4.31 -11.49
N ILE A 160 -5.02 -3.63 -11.50
CA ILE A 160 -3.72 -4.24 -11.22
C ILE A 160 -3.52 -4.45 -9.72
N ALA A 161 -3.91 -3.48 -8.88
CA ALA A 161 -3.90 -3.65 -7.43
C ALA A 161 -4.80 -4.81 -7.00
N GLY A 162 -6.02 -4.89 -7.55
CA GLY A 162 -6.96 -5.97 -7.26
C GLY A 162 -6.41 -7.34 -7.63
N ALA A 163 -5.76 -7.47 -8.79
CA ALA A 163 -5.14 -8.73 -9.20
C ALA A 163 -4.01 -9.17 -8.25
N ALA A 164 -3.17 -8.24 -7.80
CA ALA A 164 -2.12 -8.50 -6.83
C ALA A 164 -2.70 -8.89 -5.45
N ILE A 165 -3.70 -8.14 -4.97
CA ILE A 165 -4.38 -8.41 -3.71
C ILE A 165 -5.02 -9.81 -3.71
N VAL A 166 -5.75 -10.17 -4.77
CA VAL A 166 -6.35 -11.50 -4.91
C VAL A 166 -5.29 -12.60 -4.87
N SER A 167 -4.15 -12.40 -5.55
CA SER A 167 -3.04 -13.37 -5.52
C SER A 167 -2.47 -13.55 -4.11
N ALA A 168 -2.29 -12.47 -3.36
CA ALA A 168 -1.83 -12.51 -1.98
C ALA A 168 -2.87 -13.15 -1.03
N LEU A 169 -4.16 -12.86 -1.23
CA LEU A 169 -5.24 -13.42 -0.41
C LEU A 169 -5.37 -14.93 -0.51
N HIS A 170 -5.04 -15.53 -1.66
CA HIS A 170 -5.03 -17.00 -1.78
C HIS A 170 -3.96 -17.66 -0.90
N ILE A 171 -3.00 -16.90 -0.41
CA ILE A 171 -1.95 -17.39 0.50
C ILE A 171 -2.23 -16.99 1.95
N VAL A 172 -2.66 -15.74 2.15
CA VAL A 172 -2.86 -15.17 3.50
C VAL A 172 -4.19 -15.60 4.11
N ASP A 173 -5.25 -15.70 3.30
CA ASP A 173 -6.63 -15.97 3.74
C ASP A 173 -7.01 -15.16 4.98
N GLY A 174 -7.16 -13.86 4.82
CA GLY A 174 -7.39 -12.93 5.89
C GLY A 174 -8.21 -11.71 5.47
N MET A 175 -8.32 -10.76 6.38
CA MET A 175 -8.92 -9.46 6.09
C MET A 175 -7.94 -8.60 5.28
N VAL A 176 -8.46 -7.77 4.39
CA VAL A 176 -7.67 -6.75 3.68
C VAL A 176 -7.99 -5.38 4.25
N VAL A 177 -6.96 -4.60 4.52
CA VAL A 177 -7.08 -3.17 4.81
C VAL A 177 -6.22 -2.38 3.83
N ILE A 178 -6.78 -1.31 3.27
CA ILE A 178 -6.10 -0.44 2.32
C ILE A 178 -5.97 0.94 2.95
N GLY A 179 -4.74 1.44 2.99
CA GLY A 179 -4.39 2.76 3.45
C GLY A 179 -3.38 3.44 2.53
N GLY A 180 -2.90 4.58 2.96
CA GLY A 180 -1.97 5.41 2.21
C GLY A 180 -2.48 6.84 2.09
N GLY A 181 -1.72 7.71 1.44
CA GLY A 181 -2.07 9.13 1.28
C GLY A 181 -1.40 9.77 0.09
#